data_019312732909df350fa55bcb0d37c7a0
#
_entry.id   019312732909df350fa55bcb0d37c7a0
#
_cell.length_a   1.000
_cell.length_b   1.000
_cell.length_c   1.000
_cell.angle_alpha   90.00
_cell.angle_beta   90.00
_cell.angle_gamma   90.00
#
_symmetry.space_group_name_H-M   'P 1'
#
loop_
_entity.id
_entity.type
_entity.pdbx_description
1 polymer ?
#
loop_
_entity_poly.entity_id
_entity_poly.type
_entity_poly.pdbx_seq_one_letter_code
_entity_poly.pdbx_strand_id
1 'polypeptide(L)'
;VKNFSFSKIERIKEKKLFEKLYTSGKISFSDKKKIKAVYFFEKDDDVLFPKVAVAVSKKAGNAVWRNRVKRLLRESYRLNKLQISSFCKEKHNQLYLVLSPFLLNQKDNKVIGLSDVMPGVQEILSSIIRNEEK
;
A
#
# COMPACT_ATOMS: atom_id res chain seq x y z
N VAL A 1 -10.42 -15.74 -8.54
CA VAL A 1 -9.32 -16.48 -8.02
C VAL A 1 -7.99 -15.85 -8.41
N LYS A 2 -7.68 -15.79 -9.70
CA LYS A 2 -6.46 -15.10 -10.17
C LYS A 2 -6.49 -13.61 -9.83
N ASN A 3 -7.69 -13.02 -9.68
CA ASN A 3 -7.87 -11.61 -9.38
C ASN A 3 -7.34 -11.22 -8.00
N PHE A 4 -7.15 -12.19 -7.10
CA PHE A 4 -6.69 -11.94 -5.74
C PHE A 4 -5.23 -12.33 -5.52
N SER A 5 -4.50 -12.71 -6.57
CA SER A 5 -3.08 -12.97 -6.43
C SER A 5 -2.30 -11.66 -6.44
N PHE A 6 -1.17 -11.64 -5.75
CA PHE A 6 -0.26 -10.50 -5.76
C PHE A 6 1.06 -10.94 -6.40
N SER A 7 1.09 -10.85 -7.72
CA SER A 7 2.20 -11.35 -8.52
C SER A 7 3.43 -10.45 -8.46
N LYS A 8 4.56 -10.96 -8.96
CA LYS A 8 5.81 -10.21 -8.97
C LYS A 8 5.73 -8.91 -9.77
N ILE A 9 4.93 -8.89 -10.85
CA ILE A 9 4.81 -7.70 -11.70
C ILE A 9 3.99 -6.58 -11.04
N GLU A 10 3.24 -6.88 -9.98
CA GLU A 10 2.52 -5.88 -9.19
C GLU A 10 3.39 -5.26 -8.11
N ARG A 11 4.61 -5.75 -7.90
CA ARG A 11 5.50 -5.27 -6.84
C ARG A 11 6.50 -4.27 -7.36
N ILE A 12 6.71 -3.19 -6.60
CA ILE A 12 7.75 -2.21 -6.91
C ILE A 12 9.10 -2.79 -6.49
N LYS A 13 10.05 -2.80 -7.42
CA LYS A 13 11.41 -3.30 -7.15
C LYS A 13 12.49 -2.29 -7.49
N GLU A 14 12.17 -1.29 -8.31
CA GLU A 14 13.16 -0.33 -8.79
C GLU A 14 13.46 0.73 -7.75
N LYS A 15 14.74 0.92 -7.47
CA LYS A 15 15.20 1.91 -6.51
C LYS A 15 14.77 3.32 -6.89
N LYS A 16 14.80 3.66 -8.17
CA LYS A 16 14.39 4.99 -8.67
C LYS A 16 12.93 5.31 -8.34
N LEU A 17 12.05 4.29 -8.39
CA LEU A 17 10.64 4.48 -8.06
C LEU A 17 10.46 4.79 -6.57
N PHE A 18 11.22 4.10 -5.70
CA PHE A 18 11.18 4.40 -4.27
C PHE A 18 11.65 5.81 -3.98
N GLU A 19 12.75 6.23 -4.62
CA GLU A 19 13.27 7.59 -4.45
C GLU A 19 12.24 8.63 -4.87
N LYS A 20 11.60 8.44 -6.03
CA LYS A 20 10.56 9.33 -6.52
C LYS A 20 9.37 9.39 -5.57
N LEU A 21 8.95 8.24 -5.05
CA LEU A 21 7.85 8.16 -4.09
C LEU A 21 8.13 8.98 -2.84
N TYR A 22 9.32 8.82 -2.26
CA TYR A 22 9.65 9.49 -1.01
C TYR A 22 9.98 10.96 -1.17
N THR A 23 10.35 11.41 -2.37
CA THR A 23 10.68 12.82 -2.61
C THR A 23 9.50 13.64 -3.11
N SER A 24 8.61 13.05 -3.92
CA SER A 24 7.53 13.80 -4.55
C SER A 24 6.16 13.10 -4.51
N GLY A 25 6.05 11.98 -3.81
CA GLY A 25 4.78 11.29 -3.67
C GLY A 25 3.81 12.01 -2.74
N LYS A 26 2.53 11.76 -2.93
CA LYS A 26 1.49 12.21 -2.03
C LYS A 26 1.42 11.28 -0.83
N ILE A 27 1.00 11.81 0.32
CA ILE A 27 0.91 11.04 1.56
C ILE A 27 -0.55 10.92 1.97
N SER A 28 -0.94 9.72 2.39
CA SER A 28 -2.25 9.46 2.96
C SER A 28 -2.09 8.62 4.23
N PHE A 29 -2.90 8.90 5.23
CA PHE A 29 -2.90 8.15 6.49
C PHE A 29 -4.25 7.50 6.72
N SER A 30 -4.24 6.33 7.35
CA SER A 30 -5.46 5.73 7.87
C SER A 30 -5.89 6.43 9.16
N ASP A 31 -7.07 6.07 9.65
CA ASP A 31 -7.58 6.58 10.93
C ASP A 31 -6.54 6.36 12.04
N LYS A 32 -6.36 7.38 12.89
CA LYS A 32 -5.38 7.38 13.97
C LYS A 32 -3.94 7.20 13.48
N LYS A 33 -3.72 7.37 12.18
CA LYS A 33 -2.40 7.29 11.55
C LYS A 33 -1.68 5.95 11.80
N LYS A 34 -2.43 4.87 11.89
CA LYS A 34 -1.84 3.53 12.07
C LYS A 34 -1.05 3.11 10.85
N ILE A 35 -1.59 3.35 9.65
CA ILE A 35 -0.98 2.99 8.37
C ILE A 35 -0.74 4.26 7.56
N LYS A 36 0.40 4.30 6.89
CA LYS A 36 0.79 5.41 6.02
C LYS A 36 0.92 4.89 4.60
N ALA A 37 0.49 5.69 3.65
CA ALA A 37 0.70 5.42 2.23
C ALA A 37 1.44 6.59 1.60
N VAL A 38 2.39 6.26 0.74
CA VAL A 38 3.05 7.24 -0.13
C VAL A 38 2.77 6.77 -1.54
N TYR A 39 2.26 7.66 -2.40
CA TYR A 39 1.85 7.25 -3.74
C TYR A 39 1.96 8.36 -4.75
N PHE A 40 2.02 7.98 -6.02
CA PHE A 40 1.85 8.91 -7.13
C PHE A 40 1.24 8.17 -8.33
N PHE A 41 0.64 8.94 -9.22
CA PHE A 41 0.07 8.44 -10.46
C PHE A 41 0.89 8.92 -11.64
N GLU A 42 1.01 8.06 -12.65
CA GLU A 42 1.66 8.39 -13.93
C GLU A 42 0.72 7.96 -15.04
N LYS A 43 0.51 8.82 -16.02
CA LYS A 43 -0.36 8.51 -17.15
C LYS A 43 0.19 7.31 -17.91
N ASP A 44 -0.66 6.31 -18.18
CA ASP A 44 -0.27 5.09 -18.87
C ASP A 44 -1.50 4.45 -19.50
N ASP A 45 -1.57 4.43 -20.84
CA ASP A 45 -2.72 3.85 -21.53
C ASP A 45 -2.76 2.33 -21.44
N ASP A 46 -1.65 1.69 -21.14
CA ASP A 46 -1.52 0.24 -21.08
C ASP A 46 -1.49 -0.32 -19.66
N VAL A 47 -1.93 0.46 -18.67
CA VAL A 47 -1.91 0.03 -17.28
C VAL A 47 -2.77 -1.21 -17.08
N LEU A 48 -2.22 -2.21 -16.40
CA LEU A 48 -2.91 -3.45 -16.07
C LEU A 48 -3.34 -3.48 -14.61
N PHE A 49 -2.46 -3.03 -13.71
CA PHE A 49 -2.73 -2.99 -12.26
C PHE A 49 -1.75 -2.05 -11.59
N PRO A 50 -2.08 -1.61 -10.36
CA PRO A 50 -1.16 -0.79 -9.57
C PRO A 50 0.12 -1.55 -9.24
N LYS A 51 1.20 -0.82 -9.02
CA LYS A 51 2.45 -1.39 -8.50
C LYS A 51 2.60 -0.99 -7.05
N VAL A 52 2.81 -1.96 -6.17
CA VAL A 52 2.74 -1.77 -4.73
C VAL A 52 3.97 -2.36 -4.05
N ALA A 53 4.43 -1.67 -3.01
CA ALA A 53 5.47 -2.18 -2.12
C ALA A 53 5.02 -1.98 -0.68
N VAL A 54 5.60 -2.75 0.22
CA VAL A 54 5.39 -2.60 1.66
C VAL A 54 6.75 -2.34 2.31
N ALA A 55 6.78 -1.49 3.31
CA ALA A 55 8.00 -1.15 4.01
C ALA A 55 7.71 -1.02 5.50
N VAL A 56 8.62 -1.51 6.34
CA VAL A 56 8.49 -1.40 7.79
C VAL A 56 9.83 -0.93 8.35
N SER A 57 9.81 0.18 9.09
CA SER A 57 10.99 0.74 9.72
C SER A 57 11.59 -0.24 10.74
N LYS A 58 12.91 -0.28 10.81
CA LYS A 58 13.62 -1.09 11.81
C LYS A 58 13.22 -0.72 13.25
N LYS A 59 12.84 0.53 13.45
CA LYS A 59 12.42 1.03 14.78
C LYS A 59 11.06 0.49 15.20
N ALA A 60 10.25 -0.01 14.27
CA ALA A 60 8.87 -0.45 14.57
C ALA A 60 8.84 -1.75 15.37
N GLY A 61 9.83 -2.63 15.20
CA GLY A 61 9.90 -3.89 15.91
C GLY A 61 11.04 -4.77 15.43
N ASN A 62 11.14 -5.97 16.00
CA ASN A 62 12.16 -6.93 15.58
C ASN A 62 11.83 -7.52 14.20
N ALA A 63 12.76 -8.31 13.66
CA ALA A 63 12.63 -8.85 12.30
C ALA A 63 11.37 -9.73 12.13
N VAL A 64 11.05 -10.55 13.13
CA VAL A 64 9.88 -11.43 13.08
C VAL A 64 8.60 -10.60 13.02
N TRP A 65 8.47 -9.61 13.88
CA TRP A 65 7.31 -8.71 13.90
C TRP A 65 7.19 -7.92 12.58
N ARG A 66 8.30 -7.36 12.11
CA ARG A 66 8.32 -6.60 10.86
C ARG A 66 7.89 -7.44 9.66
N ASN A 67 8.39 -8.68 9.57
CA ASN A 67 8.02 -9.58 8.47
C ASN A 67 6.54 -9.94 8.53
N ARG A 68 6.00 -10.11 9.73
CA ARG A 68 4.58 -10.37 9.91
C ARG A 68 3.73 -9.20 9.42
N VAL A 69 4.11 -7.97 9.78
CA VAL A 69 3.39 -6.76 9.34
C VAL A 69 3.45 -6.62 7.81
N LYS A 70 4.61 -6.85 7.22
CA LYS A 70 4.73 -6.82 5.75
C LYS A 70 3.77 -7.81 5.09
N ARG A 71 3.68 -9.02 5.63
CA ARG A 71 2.76 -10.04 5.12
C ARG A 71 1.31 -9.59 5.26
N LEU A 72 0.95 -9.01 6.40
CA LEU A 72 -0.39 -8.52 6.64
C LEU A 72 -0.76 -7.36 5.72
N LEU A 73 0.18 -6.46 5.46
CA LEU A 73 -0.04 -5.36 4.51
C LEU A 73 -0.27 -5.88 3.08
N ARG A 74 0.55 -6.84 2.64
CA ARG A 74 0.37 -7.45 1.32
C ARG A 74 -0.97 -8.17 1.21
N GLU A 75 -1.34 -8.92 2.25
CA GLU A 75 -2.61 -9.64 2.29
C GLU A 75 -3.79 -8.68 2.26
N SER A 76 -3.72 -7.61 3.04
CA SER A 76 -4.76 -6.58 3.06
C SER A 76 -4.94 -5.94 1.69
N TYR A 77 -3.85 -5.62 1.01
CA TYR A 77 -3.90 -5.08 -0.34
C TYR A 77 -4.47 -6.10 -1.32
N ARG A 78 -3.97 -7.34 -1.27
CA ARG A 78 -4.42 -8.42 -2.16
C ARG A 78 -5.93 -8.59 -2.12
N LEU A 79 -6.50 -8.58 -0.92
CA LEU A 79 -7.94 -8.80 -0.73
C LEU A 79 -8.80 -7.61 -1.16
N ASN A 80 -8.21 -6.43 -1.27
CA ASN A 80 -8.96 -5.20 -1.51
C ASN A 80 -8.55 -4.46 -2.80
N LYS A 81 -7.76 -5.08 -3.65
CA LYS A 81 -7.16 -4.40 -4.80
C LYS A 81 -8.07 -4.21 -6.02
N LEU A 82 -9.19 -4.92 -6.10
CA LEU A 82 -10.03 -4.88 -7.30
C LEU A 82 -10.53 -3.47 -7.64
N GLN A 83 -10.99 -2.75 -6.66
CA GLN A 83 -11.52 -1.40 -6.86
C GLN A 83 -10.45 -0.44 -7.37
N ILE A 84 -9.27 -0.44 -6.74
CA ILE A 84 -8.18 0.44 -7.16
C ILE A 84 -7.62 0.04 -8.52
N SER A 85 -7.56 -1.26 -8.82
CA SER A 85 -7.11 -1.74 -10.14
C SER A 85 -8.06 -1.29 -11.24
N SER A 86 -9.36 -1.41 -11.02
CA SER A 86 -10.38 -0.95 -11.97
C SER A 86 -10.31 0.55 -12.19
N PHE A 87 -10.11 1.31 -11.12
CA PHE A 87 -9.96 2.76 -11.18
C PHE A 87 -8.76 3.16 -12.05
N CYS A 88 -7.63 2.50 -11.86
CA CYS A 88 -6.41 2.78 -12.63
C CYS A 88 -6.61 2.51 -14.12
N LYS A 89 -7.24 1.39 -14.46
CA LYS A 89 -7.53 1.04 -15.86
C LYS A 89 -8.48 2.04 -16.49
N GLU A 90 -9.54 2.41 -15.80
CA GLU A 90 -10.55 3.33 -16.29
C GLU A 90 -9.95 4.73 -16.55
N LYS A 91 -9.08 5.18 -15.67
CA LYS A 91 -8.48 6.51 -15.79
C LYS A 91 -7.17 6.53 -16.58
N HIS A 92 -6.70 5.40 -17.06
CA HIS A 92 -5.42 5.27 -17.76
C HIS A 92 -4.26 5.85 -16.95
N ASN A 93 -4.25 5.55 -15.65
CA ASN A 93 -3.22 6.01 -14.72
C ASN A 93 -2.55 4.82 -14.03
N GLN A 94 -1.24 4.80 -14.07
CA GLN A 94 -0.46 3.83 -13.31
C GLN A 94 -0.25 4.36 -11.89
N LEU A 95 -0.68 3.60 -10.90
CA LEU A 95 -0.45 3.93 -9.50
C LEU A 95 0.81 3.23 -9.00
N TYR A 96 1.64 3.99 -8.30
CA TYR A 96 2.78 3.47 -7.54
C TYR A 96 2.51 3.80 -6.08
N LEU A 97 2.53 2.78 -5.23
CA LEU A 97 2.07 2.89 -3.84
C LEU A 97 3.01 2.15 -2.89
N VAL A 98 3.42 2.80 -1.81
CA VAL A 98 4.13 2.15 -0.71
C VAL A 98 3.26 2.23 0.54
N LEU A 99 2.97 1.08 1.12
CA LEU A 99 2.23 0.98 2.38
C LEU A 99 3.20 0.67 3.51
N SER A 100 3.03 1.35 4.64
CA SER A 100 3.87 1.12 5.82
C SER A 100 3.07 1.40 7.09
N PRO A 101 3.43 0.75 8.22
CA PRO A 101 2.86 1.14 9.50
C PRO A 101 3.47 2.48 9.91
N PHE A 102 2.69 3.33 10.55
CA PHE A 102 3.18 4.62 11.04
C PHE A 102 3.16 4.66 12.56
N LEU A 103 1.99 4.66 13.17
CA LEU A 103 1.87 4.61 14.63
C LEU A 103 1.61 3.19 15.15
N LEU A 104 1.76 2.19 14.31
CA LEU A 104 1.64 0.78 14.66
C LEU A 104 3.05 0.24 14.90
N ASN A 105 3.33 -0.27 16.09
CA ASN A 105 4.66 -0.75 16.47
C ASN A 105 4.56 -1.94 17.42
N GLN A 106 5.66 -2.68 17.56
CA GLN A 106 5.68 -3.88 18.38
C GLN A 106 5.47 -3.61 19.87
N LYS A 107 5.96 -2.48 20.37
CA LYS A 107 5.83 -2.14 21.78
C LYS A 107 4.37 -2.10 22.21
N ASP A 108 3.52 -1.48 21.38
CA ASP A 108 2.09 -1.32 21.65
C ASP A 108 1.24 -2.44 21.06
N ASN A 109 1.75 -3.16 20.06
CA ASN A 109 1.00 -4.16 19.30
C ASN A 109 1.83 -5.44 19.15
N LYS A 110 2.19 -6.07 20.26
CA LYS A 110 3.01 -7.31 20.23
C LYS A 110 2.37 -8.41 19.41
N VAL A 111 1.07 -8.61 19.60
CA VAL A 111 0.28 -9.56 18.81
C VAL A 111 -0.48 -8.75 17.78
N ILE A 112 -0.21 -9.01 16.50
CA ILE A 112 -0.81 -8.26 15.42
C ILE A 112 -1.40 -9.23 14.41
N GLY A 113 -2.61 -8.93 13.95
CA GLY A 113 -3.33 -9.73 12.97
C GLY A 113 -3.91 -8.88 11.85
N LEU A 114 -4.60 -9.56 10.94
CA LEU A 114 -5.18 -8.90 9.77
C LEU A 114 -6.17 -7.80 10.16
N SER A 115 -6.94 -8.02 11.23
CA SER A 115 -7.92 -7.03 11.71
C SER A 115 -7.29 -5.73 12.20
N ASP A 116 -6.00 -5.74 12.51
CA ASP A 116 -5.27 -4.53 12.92
C ASP A 116 -4.79 -3.71 11.73
N VAL A 117 -4.67 -4.33 10.57
CA VAL A 117 -4.04 -3.73 9.38
C VAL A 117 -5.04 -3.46 8.27
N MET A 118 -5.92 -4.43 7.99
CA MET A 118 -6.81 -4.37 6.83
C MET A 118 -7.75 -3.16 6.80
N PRO A 119 -8.40 -2.76 7.90
CA PRO A 119 -9.27 -1.58 7.83
C PRO A 119 -8.54 -0.31 7.41
N GLY A 120 -7.29 -0.13 7.85
CA GLY A 120 -6.47 1.01 7.46
C GLY A 120 -6.11 1.00 5.98
N VAL A 121 -5.78 -0.17 5.45
CA VAL A 121 -5.48 -0.33 4.02
C VAL A 121 -6.71 -0.05 3.18
N GLN A 122 -7.87 -0.58 3.56
CA GLN A 122 -9.14 -0.32 2.88
C GLN A 122 -9.45 1.18 2.83
N GLU A 123 -9.30 1.85 3.96
CA GLU A 123 -9.53 3.28 4.06
C GLU A 123 -8.60 4.08 3.17
N ILE A 124 -7.32 3.72 3.14
CA ILE A 124 -6.33 4.38 2.30
C ILE A 124 -6.66 4.22 0.81
N LEU A 125 -6.99 3.01 0.37
CA LEU A 125 -7.31 2.77 -1.04
C LEU A 125 -8.55 3.57 -1.45
N SER A 126 -9.57 3.61 -0.62
CA SER A 126 -10.77 4.42 -0.88
C SER A 126 -10.46 5.91 -0.93
N SER A 127 -9.59 6.37 -0.03
CA SER A 127 -9.18 7.76 0.04
C SER A 127 -8.40 8.20 -1.20
N ILE A 128 -7.51 7.34 -1.69
CA ILE A 128 -6.74 7.61 -2.91
C ILE A 128 -7.69 7.82 -4.09
N ILE A 129 -8.68 6.94 -4.24
CA ILE A 129 -9.66 7.04 -5.32
C ILE A 129 -10.43 8.35 -5.22
N ARG A 130 -10.95 8.69 -4.04
CA ARG A 130 -11.70 9.93 -3.84
C ARG A 130 -10.88 11.16 -4.17
N ASN A 131 -9.61 11.18 -3.76
CA ASN A 131 -8.74 12.34 -3.98
C ASN A 131 -8.43 12.55 -5.46
N GLU A 132 -8.29 11.47 -6.22
CA GLU A 132 -7.98 11.57 -7.65
C GLU A 132 -9.23 11.84 -8.51
N GLU A 133 -10.42 11.60 -8.00
CA GLU A 133 -11.67 11.91 -8.71
C GLU A 133 -12.02 13.40 -8.67
N LYS A 134 -11.38 14.16 -7.79
CA LYS A 134 -11.63 15.61 -7.70
C LYS A 134 -10.97 16.36 -8.88
#